data_7b362a5d58bb530e23cff244aede7c81
#
_entry.id   7b362a5d58bb530e23cff244aede7c81
#
_cell.length_a   1.000
_cell.length_b   1.000
_cell.length_c   1.000
_cell.angle_alpha   90.00
_cell.angle_beta   90.00
_cell.angle_gamma   90.00
#
_symmetry.space_group_name_H-M   'P 1'
#
loop_
_entity.id
_entity.type
_entity.pdbx_description
1 polymer ?
#
loop_
_entity_poly.entity_id
_entity_poly.type
_entity_poly.pdbx_seq_one_letter_code
_entity_poly.pdbx_strand_id
1 'polypeptide(L)'
;MTVIILSSTDGNKTPYDLWFPNAKENIILFCPVEKEHTFISQHFLLIEAFENYMDNVEVETKAIQLSKKYNITNVLSISEFDVVRSARLREILNCPGQLLMSAESYRNKILMKQLLYDSSVNIPKFEKVISKTQVEKFIQQTSYPVVLKPIYGSGSMDVYIITVS
;
A
#
# COMPACT_ATOMS: atom_id res chain seq x y z
N MET A 1 -22.10 -0.69 12.42
CA MET A 1 -20.75 -1.19 12.17
C MET A 1 -20.30 -0.61 10.83
N THR A 2 -19.22 0.13 10.78
CA THR A 2 -18.80 0.82 9.55
C THR A 2 -17.38 0.38 9.16
N VAL A 3 -17.16 0.19 7.87
CA VAL A 3 -15.88 -0.23 7.29
C VAL A 3 -15.35 0.89 6.41
N ILE A 4 -14.09 1.28 6.60
CA ILE A 4 -13.39 2.11 5.61
C ILE A 4 -12.68 1.19 4.63
N ILE A 5 -12.88 1.41 3.33
CA ILE A 5 -12.12 0.75 2.27
C ILE A 5 -11.23 1.78 1.58
N LEU A 6 -9.92 1.54 1.58
CA LEU A 6 -8.96 2.29 0.78
C LEU A 6 -8.81 1.61 -0.58
N SER A 7 -9.06 2.33 -1.67
CA SER A 7 -9.01 1.78 -3.02
C SER A 7 -8.27 2.69 -3.99
N SER A 8 -7.01 2.40 -4.23
CA SER A 8 -6.24 2.99 -5.33
C SER A 8 -6.56 2.37 -6.71
N THR A 9 -7.44 1.37 -6.76
CA THR A 9 -7.94 0.73 -7.99
C THR A 9 -9.30 1.27 -8.40
N ASP A 10 -9.70 1.05 -9.67
CA ASP A 10 -11.02 1.46 -10.17
C ASP A 10 -12.11 0.45 -9.79
N GLY A 11 -13.36 0.92 -9.77
CA GLY A 11 -14.53 0.13 -9.37
C GLY A 11 -14.84 -1.06 -10.29
N ASN A 12 -14.43 -1.00 -11.55
CA ASN A 12 -14.64 -2.11 -12.48
C ASN A 12 -13.79 -3.33 -12.11
N LYS A 13 -12.59 -3.09 -11.53
CA LYS A 13 -11.71 -4.15 -11.05
C LYS A 13 -12.01 -4.56 -9.61
N THR A 14 -12.60 -3.67 -8.83
CA THR A 14 -12.89 -3.86 -7.42
C THR A 14 -14.34 -3.46 -7.10
N PRO A 15 -15.33 -4.23 -7.57
CA PRO A 15 -16.74 -3.94 -7.34
C PRO A 15 -17.14 -4.28 -5.89
N TYR A 16 -16.69 -3.45 -4.94
CA TYR A 16 -16.94 -3.67 -3.51
C TYR A 16 -18.43 -3.72 -3.16
N ASP A 17 -19.24 -2.95 -3.86
CA ASP A 17 -20.70 -2.95 -3.71
C ASP A 17 -21.34 -4.31 -4.05
N LEU A 18 -20.71 -5.09 -4.94
CA LEU A 18 -21.14 -6.45 -5.26
C LEU A 18 -20.55 -7.50 -4.29
N TRP A 19 -19.36 -7.23 -3.75
CA TRP A 19 -18.68 -8.17 -2.85
C TRP A 19 -19.21 -8.11 -1.42
N PHE A 20 -19.70 -6.95 -1.00
CA PHE A 20 -20.18 -6.74 0.36
C PHE A 20 -21.69 -6.46 0.35
N PRO A 21 -22.51 -7.37 0.86
CA PRO A 21 -23.92 -7.09 1.08
C PRO A 21 -24.04 -5.92 2.08
N ASN A 22 -25.00 -5.04 1.85
CA ASN A 22 -25.26 -3.83 2.65
C ASN A 22 -24.09 -2.80 2.61
N ALA A 23 -23.37 -2.73 1.49
CA ALA A 23 -22.32 -1.72 1.30
C ALA A 23 -22.82 -0.29 1.51
N LYS A 24 -24.05 -0.01 1.07
CA LYS A 24 -24.73 1.28 1.23
C LYS A 24 -24.85 1.75 2.68
N GLU A 25 -25.01 0.84 3.62
CA GLU A 25 -25.21 1.18 5.04
C GLU A 25 -23.92 1.17 5.82
N ASN A 26 -22.87 0.49 5.32
CA ASN A 26 -21.71 0.14 6.11
C ASN A 26 -20.37 0.57 5.52
N ILE A 27 -20.27 0.85 4.22
CA ILE A 27 -18.97 1.12 3.60
C ILE A 27 -18.77 2.60 3.33
N ILE A 28 -17.67 3.12 3.85
CA ILE A 28 -17.06 4.40 3.45
C ILE A 28 -15.90 4.06 2.53
N LEU A 29 -15.99 4.48 1.27
CA LEU A 29 -14.95 4.24 0.27
C LEU A 29 -14.07 5.47 0.13
N PHE A 30 -12.75 5.27 0.18
CA PHE A 30 -11.74 6.29 -0.09
C PHE A 30 -11.03 5.94 -1.40
N CYS A 31 -11.00 6.87 -2.35
CA CYS A 31 -10.41 6.62 -3.66
C CYS A 31 -9.74 7.88 -4.24
N PRO A 32 -8.90 7.73 -5.29
CA PRO A 32 -8.45 8.85 -6.09
C PRO A 32 -9.61 9.55 -6.79
N VAL A 33 -9.60 10.88 -6.89
CA VAL A 33 -10.66 11.66 -7.56
C VAL A 33 -10.86 11.23 -9.01
N GLU A 34 -9.80 10.89 -9.72
CA GLU A 34 -9.85 10.43 -11.10
C GLU A 34 -10.53 9.06 -11.27
N LYS A 35 -10.76 8.33 -10.17
CA LYS A 35 -11.43 7.02 -10.17
C LYS A 35 -12.82 7.03 -9.54
N GLU A 36 -13.22 8.12 -8.90
CA GLU A 36 -14.50 8.26 -8.22
C GLU A 36 -15.66 7.86 -9.13
N HIS A 37 -15.64 8.31 -10.39
CA HIS A 37 -16.68 8.04 -11.39
C HIS A 37 -16.86 6.55 -11.73
N THR A 38 -15.92 5.69 -11.35
CA THR A 38 -15.99 4.23 -11.57
C THR A 38 -16.79 3.51 -10.49
N PHE A 39 -17.16 4.21 -9.41
CA PHE A 39 -17.99 3.70 -8.32
C PHE A 39 -19.37 4.32 -8.36
N ILE A 40 -20.40 3.50 -8.12
CA ILE A 40 -21.80 3.97 -8.07
C ILE A 40 -22.06 4.51 -6.67
N SER A 41 -22.05 5.82 -6.49
CA SER A 41 -22.10 6.49 -5.18
C SER A 41 -23.27 6.05 -4.30
N GLN A 42 -24.44 5.80 -4.90
CA GLN A 42 -25.64 5.35 -4.16
C GLN A 42 -25.51 3.94 -3.55
N HIS A 43 -24.48 3.18 -3.93
CA HIS A 43 -24.20 1.85 -3.41
C HIS A 43 -23.28 1.86 -2.16
N PHE A 44 -22.82 3.03 -1.76
CA PHE A 44 -21.94 3.21 -0.58
C PHE A 44 -22.59 4.14 0.44
N LEU A 45 -22.21 4.00 1.70
CA LEU A 45 -22.58 4.94 2.75
C LEU A 45 -22.02 6.33 2.46
N LEU A 46 -20.78 6.38 1.98
CA LEU A 46 -20.05 7.59 1.62
C LEU A 46 -18.91 7.23 0.67
N ILE A 47 -18.65 8.08 -0.32
CA ILE A 47 -17.39 8.07 -1.08
C ILE A 47 -16.66 9.37 -0.79
N GLU A 48 -15.39 9.25 -0.43
CA GLU A 48 -14.45 10.35 -0.26
C GLU A 48 -13.35 10.22 -1.31
N ALA A 49 -13.28 11.19 -2.21
CA ALA A 49 -12.31 11.23 -3.29
C ALA A 49 -11.21 12.26 -3.00
N PHE A 50 -9.96 11.92 -3.31
CA PHE A 50 -8.79 12.73 -2.96
C PHE A 50 -7.92 12.99 -4.17
N GLU A 51 -7.52 14.24 -4.34
CA GLU A 51 -6.44 14.63 -5.24
C GLU A 51 -5.10 14.06 -4.72
N ASN A 52 -4.21 13.70 -5.63
CA ASN A 52 -2.90 13.14 -5.29
C ASN A 52 -2.98 12.03 -4.23
N TYR A 53 -3.99 11.18 -4.32
CA TYR A 53 -4.38 10.19 -3.31
C TYR A 53 -3.21 9.46 -2.67
N MET A 54 -2.19 9.08 -3.45
CA MET A 54 -1.06 8.28 -2.95
C MET A 54 -0.23 8.99 -1.90
N ASP A 55 -0.03 10.30 -2.06
CA ASP A 55 0.83 11.11 -1.18
C ASP A 55 0.03 12.11 -0.33
N ASN A 56 -1.32 12.02 -0.37
CA ASN A 56 -2.18 12.96 0.33
C ASN A 56 -2.39 12.55 1.78
N VAL A 57 -1.94 13.39 2.72
CA VAL A 57 -2.10 13.17 4.17
C VAL A 57 -3.54 13.39 4.65
N GLU A 58 -4.38 14.06 3.85
CA GLU A 58 -5.78 14.29 4.19
C GLU A 58 -6.59 12.98 4.23
N VAL A 59 -6.11 11.91 3.59
CA VAL A 59 -6.74 10.60 3.62
C VAL A 59 -6.81 10.06 5.05
N GLU A 60 -5.70 10.11 5.80
CA GLU A 60 -5.66 9.71 7.19
C GLU A 60 -6.44 10.66 8.09
N THR A 61 -6.28 11.96 7.86
CA THR A 61 -7.01 13.00 8.62
C THR A 61 -8.52 12.82 8.49
N LYS A 62 -9.00 12.55 7.27
CA LYS A 62 -10.43 12.33 7.01
C LYS A 62 -10.94 11.07 7.68
N ALA A 63 -10.19 9.98 7.66
CA ALA A 63 -10.55 8.75 8.36
C ALA A 63 -10.73 8.98 9.87
N ILE A 64 -9.82 9.73 10.49
CA ILE A 64 -9.89 10.12 11.91
C ILE A 64 -11.11 11.03 12.17
N GLN A 65 -11.41 11.96 11.29
CA GLN A 65 -12.61 12.80 11.43
C GLN A 65 -13.89 11.97 11.35
N LEU A 66 -13.96 11.05 10.40
CA LEU A 66 -15.14 10.18 10.22
C LEU A 66 -15.32 9.19 11.37
N SER A 67 -14.26 8.76 12.03
CA SER A 67 -14.38 7.89 13.22
C SER A 67 -15.07 8.55 14.40
N LYS A 68 -15.13 9.89 14.45
CA LYS A 68 -15.91 10.63 15.46
C LYS A 68 -17.42 10.58 15.20
N LYS A 69 -17.81 10.32 13.94
CA LYS A 69 -19.22 10.28 13.51
C LYS A 69 -19.75 8.85 13.33
N TYR A 70 -18.89 7.97 12.84
CA TYR A 70 -19.23 6.59 12.52
C TYR A 70 -18.44 5.63 13.41
N ASN A 71 -19.06 4.55 13.84
CA ASN A 71 -18.37 3.49 14.57
C ASN A 71 -17.55 2.64 13.57
N ILE A 72 -16.33 3.10 13.26
CA ILE A 72 -15.42 2.40 12.36
C ILE A 72 -14.87 1.17 13.07
N THR A 73 -15.14 0.00 12.52
CA THR A 73 -14.72 -1.29 13.11
C THR A 73 -13.61 -1.98 12.31
N ASN A 74 -13.48 -1.62 11.03
CA ASN A 74 -12.49 -2.23 10.16
C ASN A 74 -11.97 -1.22 9.12
N VAL A 75 -10.70 -1.40 8.75
CA VAL A 75 -10.08 -0.71 7.60
C VAL A 75 -9.55 -1.77 6.65
N LEU A 76 -9.99 -1.75 5.41
CA LEU A 76 -9.64 -2.73 4.38
C LEU A 76 -8.91 -2.08 3.21
N SER A 77 -8.04 -2.84 2.59
CA SER A 77 -7.45 -2.53 1.28
C SER A 77 -7.04 -3.83 0.60
N ILE A 78 -7.08 -3.84 -0.74
CA ILE A 78 -6.57 -4.96 -1.55
C ILE A 78 -5.43 -4.55 -2.46
N SER A 79 -5.18 -3.26 -2.61
CA SER A 79 -4.07 -2.74 -3.41
C SER A 79 -2.79 -2.72 -2.58
N GLU A 80 -1.67 -3.14 -3.18
CA GLU A 80 -0.35 -3.01 -2.56
C GLU A 80 0.00 -1.57 -2.16
N PHE A 81 -0.53 -0.58 -2.87
CA PHE A 81 -0.28 0.83 -2.58
C PHE A 81 -0.96 1.28 -1.29
N ASP A 82 -2.07 0.67 -0.91
CA ASP A 82 -2.86 1.03 0.26
C ASP A 82 -2.50 0.23 1.52
N VAL A 83 -1.69 -0.83 1.41
CA VAL A 83 -1.39 -1.76 2.53
C VAL A 83 -0.82 -1.06 3.75
N VAL A 84 0.20 -0.20 3.56
CA VAL A 84 0.85 0.50 4.68
C VAL A 84 -0.08 1.53 5.29
N ARG A 85 -0.80 2.29 4.46
CA ARG A 85 -1.78 3.29 4.92
C ARG A 85 -2.90 2.63 5.71
N SER A 86 -3.46 1.53 5.21
CA SER A 86 -4.51 0.82 5.92
C SER A 86 -4.05 0.23 7.25
N ALA A 87 -2.82 -0.27 7.32
CA ALA A 87 -2.25 -0.76 8.57
C ALA A 87 -2.05 0.37 9.59
N ARG A 88 -1.56 1.53 9.17
CA ARG A 88 -1.43 2.73 10.01
C ARG A 88 -2.79 3.19 10.54
N LEU A 89 -3.80 3.24 9.67
CA LEU A 89 -5.16 3.60 10.09
C LEU A 89 -5.76 2.59 11.05
N ARG A 90 -5.50 1.29 10.90
CA ARG A 90 -5.95 0.27 11.88
C ARG A 90 -5.38 0.53 13.25
N GLU A 91 -4.09 0.86 13.36
CA GLU A 91 -3.47 1.18 14.65
C GLU A 91 -4.08 2.47 15.26
N ILE A 92 -4.24 3.53 14.44
CA ILE A 92 -4.81 4.81 14.91
C ILE A 92 -6.26 4.63 15.39
N LEU A 93 -7.08 3.86 14.67
CA LEU A 93 -8.50 3.67 14.94
C LEU A 93 -8.78 2.45 15.82
N ASN A 94 -7.75 1.77 16.29
CA ASN A 94 -7.85 0.53 17.08
C ASN A 94 -8.70 -0.56 16.40
N CYS A 95 -8.54 -0.70 15.08
CA CYS A 95 -9.20 -1.72 14.27
C CYS A 95 -8.35 -2.99 14.17
N PRO A 96 -8.97 -4.18 14.11
CA PRO A 96 -8.23 -5.44 13.93
C PRO A 96 -7.62 -5.55 12.54
N GLY A 97 -6.54 -6.33 12.43
CA GLY A 97 -5.91 -6.70 11.17
C GLY A 97 -4.39 -6.58 11.18
N GLN A 98 -3.79 -6.53 10.00
CA GLN A 98 -2.35 -6.44 9.83
C GLN A 98 -1.80 -5.14 10.46
N LEU A 99 -0.80 -5.28 11.33
CA LEU A 99 -0.10 -4.17 11.99
C LEU A 99 0.87 -3.47 11.05
N LEU A 100 1.23 -2.22 11.36
CA LEU A 100 2.09 -1.38 10.53
C LEU A 100 3.47 -2.02 10.29
N MET A 101 4.11 -2.57 11.31
CA MET A 101 5.41 -3.24 11.15
C MET A 101 5.33 -4.42 10.16
N SER A 102 4.25 -5.22 10.23
CA SER A 102 4.02 -6.30 9.28
C SER A 102 3.81 -5.76 7.87
N ALA A 103 2.98 -4.75 7.70
CA ALA A 103 2.72 -4.12 6.39
C ALA A 103 4.01 -3.56 5.77
N GLU A 104 4.82 -2.85 6.55
CA GLU A 104 6.11 -2.32 6.11
C GLU A 104 7.08 -3.44 5.71
N SER A 105 7.13 -4.54 6.46
CA SER A 105 8.02 -5.67 6.13
C SER A 105 7.71 -6.34 4.78
N TYR A 106 6.47 -6.25 4.31
CA TYR A 106 6.09 -6.73 2.97
C TYR A 106 6.30 -5.69 1.86
N ARG A 107 6.31 -4.40 2.20
CA ARG A 107 6.40 -3.33 1.20
C ARG A 107 7.81 -2.78 1.03
N ASN A 108 8.57 -2.67 2.12
CA ASN A 108 9.94 -2.19 2.13
C ASN A 108 10.91 -3.35 1.86
N LYS A 109 11.44 -3.41 0.63
CA LYS A 109 12.32 -4.50 0.19
C LYS A 109 13.64 -4.61 0.97
N ILE A 110 14.10 -3.52 1.58
CA ILE A 110 15.29 -3.54 2.45
C ILE A 110 14.95 -4.20 3.78
N LEU A 111 13.87 -3.72 4.43
CA LEU A 111 13.40 -4.28 5.70
C LEU A 111 13.04 -5.76 5.55
N MET A 112 12.30 -6.12 4.49
CA MET A 112 11.96 -7.52 4.19
C MET A 112 13.22 -8.39 4.12
N LYS A 113 14.23 -7.96 3.36
CA LYS A 113 15.46 -8.74 3.21
C LYS A 113 16.26 -8.82 4.51
N GLN A 114 16.27 -7.77 5.31
CA GLN A 114 16.92 -7.76 6.60
C GLN A 114 16.28 -8.77 7.56
N LEU A 115 14.97 -8.77 7.67
CA LEU A 115 14.23 -9.73 8.49
C LEU A 115 14.44 -11.18 8.03
N LEU A 116 14.49 -11.43 6.71
CA LEU A 116 14.77 -12.76 6.17
C LEU A 116 16.21 -13.21 6.48
N TYR A 117 17.19 -12.30 6.37
CA TYR A 117 18.59 -12.58 6.71
C TYR A 117 18.72 -12.93 8.18
N ASP A 118 18.13 -12.12 9.07
CA ASP A 118 18.15 -12.36 10.52
C ASP A 118 17.46 -13.68 10.92
N SER A 119 16.51 -14.15 10.07
CA SER A 119 15.82 -15.44 10.22
C SER A 119 16.57 -16.62 9.55
N SER A 120 17.83 -16.42 9.14
CA SER A 120 18.67 -17.44 8.48
C SER A 120 18.13 -17.95 7.15
N VAL A 121 17.25 -17.22 6.48
CA VAL A 121 16.78 -17.52 5.15
C VAL A 121 17.84 -17.13 4.11
N ASN A 122 18.18 -18.05 3.24
CA ASN A 122 19.17 -17.77 2.20
C ASN A 122 18.59 -16.79 1.16
N ILE A 123 19.16 -15.61 1.08
CA ILE A 123 18.76 -14.53 0.18
C ILE A 123 19.94 -14.01 -0.63
N PRO A 124 19.73 -13.48 -1.84
CA PRO A 124 20.77 -12.80 -2.59
C PRO A 124 21.33 -11.59 -1.82
N LYS A 125 22.61 -11.30 -2.00
CA LYS A 125 23.21 -10.05 -1.49
C LYS A 125 22.40 -8.84 -1.92
N PHE A 126 22.29 -7.85 -1.06
CA PHE A 126 21.53 -6.63 -1.34
C PHE A 126 22.13 -5.43 -0.63
N GLU A 127 21.92 -4.26 -1.16
CA GLU A 127 22.34 -2.99 -0.56
C GLU A 127 21.34 -1.89 -0.95
N LYS A 128 21.09 -0.96 -0.03
CA LYS A 128 20.40 0.28 -0.34
C LYS A 128 21.39 1.24 -0.98
N VAL A 129 21.13 1.65 -2.21
CA VAL A 129 21.95 2.58 -2.97
C VAL A 129 21.21 3.88 -3.25
N ILE A 130 21.93 5.00 -3.21
CA ILE A 130 21.41 6.35 -3.50
C ILE A 130 22.27 7.09 -4.53
N SER A 131 23.32 6.46 -5.05
CA SER A 131 24.21 7.04 -6.05
C SER A 131 24.77 5.99 -6.99
N LYS A 132 25.21 6.44 -8.17
CA LYS A 132 25.89 5.60 -9.18
C LYS A 132 27.14 4.94 -8.59
N THR A 133 27.94 5.67 -7.84
CA THR A 133 29.18 5.15 -7.21
C THR A 133 28.89 3.97 -6.26
N GLN A 134 27.78 4.01 -5.52
CA GLN A 134 27.38 2.89 -4.68
C GLN A 134 26.97 1.67 -5.48
N VAL A 135 26.28 1.86 -6.61
CA VAL A 135 25.94 0.76 -7.53
C VAL A 135 27.21 0.12 -8.09
N GLU A 136 28.18 0.91 -8.55
CA GLU A 136 29.46 0.43 -9.07
C GLU A 136 30.25 -0.36 -8.02
N LYS A 137 30.30 0.14 -6.77
CA LYS A 137 30.94 -0.56 -5.64
C LYS A 137 30.24 -1.90 -5.34
N PHE A 138 28.91 -1.93 -5.35
CA PHE A 138 28.15 -3.16 -5.14
C PHE A 138 28.44 -4.18 -6.25
N ILE A 139 28.52 -3.75 -7.52
CA ILE A 139 28.87 -4.61 -8.65
C ILE A 139 30.27 -5.21 -8.49
N GLN A 140 31.24 -4.40 -8.05
CA GLN A 140 32.61 -4.90 -7.81
C GLN A 140 32.65 -6.01 -6.74
N GLN A 141 31.73 -5.97 -5.77
CA GLN A 141 31.65 -6.96 -4.69
C GLN A 141 30.83 -8.20 -5.02
N THR A 142 29.92 -8.11 -5.99
CA THR A 142 28.92 -9.16 -6.28
C THR A 142 29.00 -9.73 -7.68
N SER A 143 29.66 -9.02 -8.61
CA SER A 143 29.67 -9.30 -10.06
C SER A 143 28.29 -9.07 -10.71
N TYR A 144 28.29 -9.11 -12.05
CA TYR A 144 27.06 -9.06 -12.85
C TYR A 144 26.38 -10.44 -12.94
N PRO A 145 25.05 -10.52 -13.22
CA PRO A 145 24.14 -9.38 -13.32
C PRO A 145 23.69 -8.88 -11.96
N VAL A 146 23.32 -7.59 -11.89
CA VAL A 146 22.66 -7.03 -10.70
C VAL A 146 21.29 -6.46 -11.06
N VAL A 147 20.38 -6.43 -10.08
CA VAL A 147 19.03 -5.89 -10.25
C VAL A 147 18.89 -4.62 -9.41
N LEU A 148 18.63 -3.50 -10.07
CA LEU A 148 18.28 -2.23 -9.43
C LEU A 148 16.76 -2.07 -9.45
N LYS A 149 16.17 -1.76 -8.29
CA LYS A 149 14.70 -1.63 -8.17
C LYS A 149 14.32 -0.69 -7.02
N PRO A 150 13.15 -0.02 -7.09
CA PRO A 150 12.67 0.80 -6.00
C PRO A 150 12.47 0.01 -4.70
N ILE A 151 12.70 0.66 -3.56
CA ILE A 151 12.45 0.06 -2.23
C ILE A 151 10.95 -0.27 -2.09
N TYR A 152 10.10 0.68 -2.43
CA TYR A 152 8.64 0.53 -2.49
C TYR A 152 8.20 0.48 -3.95
N GLY A 153 7.89 -0.66 -4.47
CA GLY A 153 7.45 -0.83 -5.85
C GLY A 153 6.63 -2.11 -6.01
N SER A 154 5.83 -2.19 -7.04
CA SER A 154 5.02 -3.35 -7.40
C SER A 154 4.99 -3.55 -8.91
N GLY A 155 4.56 -4.72 -9.37
CA GLY A 155 4.35 -5.01 -10.79
C GLY A 155 5.58 -4.85 -11.67
N SER A 156 6.79 -5.02 -11.14
CA SER A 156 8.06 -4.84 -11.85
C SER A 156 8.29 -3.43 -12.43
N MET A 157 7.55 -2.43 -11.97
CA MET A 157 7.79 -1.04 -12.36
C MET A 157 9.17 -0.58 -11.86
N ASP A 158 9.91 0.13 -12.74
CA ASP A 158 11.24 0.68 -12.48
C ASP A 158 12.27 -0.36 -12.01
N VAL A 159 12.15 -1.60 -12.50
CA VAL A 159 13.12 -2.67 -12.27
C VAL A 159 14.09 -2.72 -13.45
N TYR A 160 15.38 -2.59 -13.17
CA TYR A 160 16.45 -2.62 -14.16
C TYR A 160 17.39 -3.78 -13.91
N ILE A 161 17.70 -4.56 -14.94
CA ILE A 161 18.73 -5.59 -14.89
C ILE A 161 19.98 -5.00 -15.55
N ILE A 162 21.05 -4.88 -14.77
CA ILE A 162 22.33 -4.36 -15.24
C ILE A 162 23.23 -5.55 -15.54
N THR A 163 23.64 -5.67 -16.81
CA THR A 163 24.55 -6.70 -17.33
C THR A 163 25.85 -6.08 -17.79
N VAL A 164 26.85 -6.92 -18.07
CA VAL A 164 28.06 -6.48 -18.77
C VAL A 164 27.68 -6.05 -20.18
N SER A 165 28.14 -4.88 -20.63
CA SER A 165 28.06 -4.42 -22.00
C SER A 165 29.23 -4.97 -22.80
#